data_86c9f07157781a2fd4bae8c81f4df306
#
_entry.id   86c9f07157781a2fd4bae8c81f4df306
#
_cell.length_a   1.000
_cell.length_b   1.000
_cell.length_c   1.000
_cell.angle_alpha   90.00
_cell.angle_beta   90.00
_cell.angle_gamma   90.00
#
_symmetry.space_group_name_H-M   'P 1'
#
loop_
_entity.id
_entity.type
_entity.pdbx_description
1 polymer ?
#
loop_
_entity_poly.entity_id
_entity_poly.type
_entity_poly.pdbx_seq_one_letter_code
_entity_poly.pdbx_strand_id
1 'polypeptide(L)'
;MKLRIISLLVLALFSACGKTEAQRQKDDVDTYMAGLLERKYESQLEMKLFDPAQIPNLLSYANDDREVHPPANPLSSYLSVSSLGMYALWMIEGIRLAEGDSEKTKVFMGYPSLNPLLFDEQTGGRVYYGTEAYPATQRKAADAYRAWWNSGEFSNIKAKNPLDGSSLSW
;
A
#
# COMPACT_ATOMS: atom_id res chain seq x y z
N MET A 1 -57.66 3.70 -19.74
CA MET A 1 -56.32 3.23 -20.18
C MET A 1 -55.29 4.34 -19.96
N LYS A 2 -55.13 4.86 -18.69
CA LYS A 2 -54.22 5.97 -18.36
C LYS A 2 -53.44 5.80 -17.04
N LEU A 3 -53.33 4.55 -16.51
CA LEU A 3 -52.73 4.37 -15.16
C LEU A 3 -51.45 3.49 -15.15
N ARG A 4 -50.81 3.20 -16.32
CA ARG A 4 -49.61 2.34 -16.40
C ARG A 4 -48.32 3.04 -16.73
N ILE A 5 -48.32 4.38 -16.94
CA ILE A 5 -47.13 5.13 -17.35
C ILE A 5 -46.40 5.75 -16.15
N ILE A 6 -47.05 5.92 -14.99
CA ILE A 6 -46.44 6.58 -13.82
C ILE A 6 -45.50 5.65 -13.03
N SER A 7 -45.67 4.33 -13.09
CA SER A 7 -44.82 3.39 -12.34
C SER A 7 -43.42 3.19 -12.93
N LEU A 8 -43.19 3.49 -14.21
CA LEU A 8 -41.86 3.31 -14.83
C LEU A 8 -40.92 4.51 -14.58
N LEU A 9 -41.45 5.68 -14.26
CA LEU A 9 -40.64 6.88 -14.03
C LEU A 9 -40.04 6.96 -12.62
N VAL A 10 -40.59 6.24 -11.65
CA VAL A 10 -40.09 6.25 -10.26
C VAL A 10 -38.89 5.33 -10.07
N LEU A 11 -38.72 4.29 -10.89
CA LEU A 11 -37.55 3.37 -10.79
C LEU A 11 -36.27 3.98 -11.37
N ALA A 12 -36.37 5.00 -12.23
CA ALA A 12 -35.20 5.63 -12.86
C ALA A 12 -34.51 6.70 -11.99
N LEU A 13 -35.12 7.12 -10.88
CA LEU A 13 -34.60 8.18 -10.02
C LEU A 13 -33.75 7.69 -8.84
N PHE A 14 -33.64 6.38 -8.61
CA PHE A 14 -32.80 5.81 -7.56
C PHE A 14 -31.43 5.34 -8.03
N SER A 15 -31.06 5.55 -9.30
CA SER A 15 -29.68 5.42 -9.77
C SER A 15 -28.87 6.70 -9.53
N ALA A 16 -29.10 7.42 -8.44
CA ALA A 16 -28.21 8.44 -7.94
C ALA A 16 -26.96 7.72 -7.39
N CYS A 17 -25.98 7.62 -8.26
CA CYS A 17 -24.70 6.93 -8.18
C CYS A 17 -23.89 7.34 -6.94
N GLY A 18 -24.21 6.79 -5.79
CA GLY A 18 -23.26 6.78 -4.67
C GLY A 18 -22.16 5.79 -5.00
N LYS A 19 -20.88 6.22 -4.93
CA LYS A 19 -19.74 5.30 -5.07
C LYS A 19 -19.89 4.15 -4.08
N THR A 20 -19.59 2.93 -4.53
CA THR A 20 -19.54 1.77 -3.64
C THR A 20 -18.40 1.93 -2.62
N GLU A 21 -18.45 1.19 -1.52
CA GLU A 21 -17.36 1.20 -0.52
C GLU A 21 -16.03 0.83 -1.17
N ALA A 22 -15.99 -0.22 -1.99
CA ALA A 22 -14.81 -0.62 -2.72
C ALA A 22 -14.25 0.49 -3.63
N GLN A 23 -15.14 1.26 -4.28
CA GLN A 23 -14.71 2.40 -5.10
C GLN A 23 -14.13 3.54 -4.25
N ARG A 24 -14.73 3.83 -3.09
CA ARG A 24 -14.19 4.83 -2.15
C ARG A 24 -12.81 4.43 -1.63
N GLN A 25 -12.64 3.16 -1.25
CA GLN A 25 -11.36 2.64 -0.79
C GLN A 25 -10.27 2.73 -1.87
N LYS A 26 -10.63 2.43 -3.12
CA LYS A 26 -9.71 2.60 -4.25
C LYS A 26 -9.35 4.06 -4.47
N ASP A 27 -10.34 4.96 -4.53
CA ASP A 27 -10.11 6.40 -4.73
C ASP A 27 -9.24 7.00 -3.61
N ASP A 28 -9.36 6.50 -2.39
CA ASP A 28 -8.56 6.88 -1.24
C ASP A 28 -7.07 6.52 -1.45
N VAL A 29 -6.79 5.28 -1.88
CA VAL A 29 -5.44 4.84 -2.18
C VAL A 29 -4.87 5.63 -3.36
N ASP A 30 -5.62 5.76 -4.45
CA ASP A 30 -5.19 6.49 -5.65
C ASP A 30 -4.86 7.96 -5.33
N THR A 31 -5.69 8.60 -4.50
CA THR A 31 -5.48 9.99 -4.06
C THR A 31 -4.19 10.13 -3.25
N TYR A 32 -3.93 9.20 -2.32
CA TYR A 32 -2.73 9.22 -1.51
C TYR A 32 -1.48 8.97 -2.37
N MET A 33 -1.51 7.98 -3.27
CA MET A 33 -0.39 7.68 -4.16
C MET A 33 -0.08 8.83 -5.12
N ALA A 34 -1.10 9.52 -5.63
CA ALA A 34 -0.91 10.73 -6.41
C ALA A 34 -0.25 11.85 -5.58
N GLY A 35 -0.69 12.02 -4.33
CA GLY A 35 -0.10 13.00 -3.42
C GLY A 35 1.38 12.76 -3.10
N LEU A 36 1.82 11.48 -3.03
CA LEU A 36 3.23 11.13 -2.88
C LEU A 36 4.05 11.58 -4.10
N LEU A 37 3.56 11.33 -5.31
CA LEU A 37 4.20 11.77 -6.55
C LEU A 37 4.30 13.29 -6.64
N GLU A 38 3.32 14.00 -6.13
CA GLU A 38 3.26 15.47 -6.10
C GLU A 38 4.00 16.06 -4.87
N ARG A 39 4.63 15.23 -4.03
CA ARG A 39 5.34 15.63 -2.81
C ARG A 39 4.48 16.45 -1.84
N LYS A 40 3.20 16.09 -1.69
CA LYS A 40 2.25 16.78 -0.81
C LYS A 40 2.47 16.51 0.68
N TYR A 41 3.19 15.43 1.01
CA TYR A 41 3.39 14.98 2.39
C TYR A 41 4.83 15.26 2.81
N GLU A 42 5.03 16.07 3.83
CA GLU A 42 6.35 16.47 4.32
C GLU A 42 6.86 15.55 5.43
N SER A 43 5.96 14.97 6.21
CA SER A 43 6.30 14.15 7.37
C SER A 43 5.57 12.80 7.36
N GLN A 44 6.22 11.76 7.87
CA GLN A 44 5.57 10.46 8.10
C GLN A 44 4.40 10.55 9.11
N LEU A 45 4.32 11.60 9.91
CA LEU A 45 3.16 11.86 10.77
C LEU A 45 1.89 12.16 9.99
N GLU A 46 2.01 12.55 8.71
CA GLU A 46 0.90 12.79 7.77
C GLU A 46 0.52 11.55 6.98
N MET A 47 1.21 10.42 7.21
CA MET A 47 0.93 9.18 6.50
C MET A 47 -0.46 8.67 6.83
N LYS A 48 -1.18 8.31 5.77
CA LYS A 48 -2.47 7.66 5.91
C LYS A 48 -2.29 6.18 6.25
N LEU A 49 -2.87 5.75 7.35
CA LEU A 49 -3.00 4.33 7.64
C LEU A 49 -4.23 3.79 6.90
N PHE A 50 -4.00 2.83 6.03
CA PHE A 50 -5.06 2.13 5.31
C PHE A 50 -5.53 0.89 6.07
N ASP A 51 -6.78 0.48 5.81
CA ASP A 51 -7.32 -0.77 6.35
C ASP A 51 -6.84 -1.98 5.54
N PRO A 52 -6.80 -3.19 6.12
CA PRO A 52 -6.46 -4.41 5.39
C PRO A 52 -7.28 -4.63 4.11
N ALA A 53 -8.53 -4.17 4.07
CA ALA A 53 -9.38 -4.23 2.88
C ALA A 53 -8.83 -3.43 1.68
N GLN A 54 -7.90 -2.49 1.91
CA GLN A 54 -7.28 -1.67 0.87
C GLN A 54 -5.96 -2.26 0.33
N ILE A 55 -5.47 -3.37 0.90
CA ILE A 55 -4.26 -4.06 0.43
C ILE A 55 -4.32 -4.40 -1.07
N PRO A 56 -5.42 -4.90 -1.65
CA PRO A 56 -5.49 -5.14 -3.10
C PRO A 56 -5.25 -3.88 -3.93
N ASN A 57 -5.73 -2.73 -3.46
CA ASN A 57 -5.53 -1.45 -4.15
C ASN A 57 -4.06 -1.00 -4.07
N LEU A 58 -3.39 -1.18 -2.91
CA LEU A 58 -1.96 -0.93 -2.76
C LEU A 58 -1.12 -1.89 -3.63
N LEU A 59 -1.48 -3.18 -3.71
CA LEU A 59 -0.82 -4.16 -4.56
C LEU A 59 -0.90 -3.82 -6.04
N SER A 60 -1.89 -3.04 -6.48
CA SER A 60 -1.95 -2.56 -7.88
C SER A 60 -0.77 -1.66 -8.24
N TYR A 61 -0.17 -0.99 -7.26
CA TYR A 61 1.02 -0.14 -7.42
C TYR A 61 2.35 -0.89 -7.24
N ALA A 62 2.36 -2.14 -6.78
CA ALA A 62 3.58 -2.84 -6.35
C ALA A 62 4.72 -2.89 -7.38
N ASN A 63 4.41 -2.78 -8.69
CA ASN A 63 5.39 -2.71 -9.77
C ASN A 63 5.58 -1.31 -10.36
N ASP A 64 5.02 -0.27 -9.76
CA ASP A 64 5.15 1.10 -10.23
C ASP A 64 6.57 1.61 -9.94
N ASP A 65 7.33 1.91 -10.98
CA ASP A 65 8.72 2.32 -10.92
C ASP A 65 8.94 3.82 -10.81
N ARG A 66 7.85 4.61 -10.83
CA ARG A 66 7.96 6.07 -10.68
C ARG A 66 8.60 6.43 -9.36
N GLU A 67 9.53 7.38 -9.46
CA GLU A 67 10.26 7.89 -8.30
C GLU A 67 9.34 8.63 -7.33
N VAL A 68 9.51 8.33 -6.04
CA VAL A 68 8.90 9.07 -4.94
C VAL A 68 9.94 9.46 -3.91
N HIS A 69 9.68 10.56 -3.23
CA HIS A 69 10.41 10.97 -2.04
C HIS A 69 9.51 10.69 -0.82
N PRO A 70 9.75 9.59 -0.10
CA PRO A 70 8.98 9.29 1.09
C PRO A 70 8.97 10.45 2.07
N PRO A 71 7.86 10.72 2.75
CA PRO A 71 7.80 11.73 3.79
C PRO A 71 8.88 11.49 4.85
N ALA A 72 9.47 12.57 5.34
CA ALA A 72 10.58 12.49 6.30
C ALA A 72 10.19 11.74 7.57
N ASN A 73 10.99 10.74 7.95
CA ASN A 73 10.85 10.06 9.23
C ASN A 73 11.65 10.83 10.29
N PRO A 74 11.01 11.33 11.36
CA PRO A 74 11.72 12.06 12.41
C PRO A 74 12.77 11.23 13.15
N LEU A 75 12.71 9.90 13.07
CA LEU A 75 13.67 8.99 13.69
C LEU A 75 14.80 8.57 12.75
N SER A 76 14.81 9.04 11.51
CA SER A 76 15.81 8.71 10.50
C SER A 76 16.42 9.94 9.89
N SER A 77 17.75 10.04 9.91
CA SER A 77 18.48 11.07 9.16
C SER A 77 18.61 10.77 7.67
N TYR A 78 18.14 9.60 7.22
CA TYR A 78 18.25 9.15 5.84
C TYR A 78 16.99 9.55 5.06
N LEU A 79 17.16 10.47 4.11
CA LEU A 79 16.13 10.81 3.12
C LEU A 79 16.24 9.79 1.98
N SER A 80 15.38 8.78 2.01
CA SER A 80 15.39 7.77 0.97
C SER A 80 14.61 8.24 -0.26
N VAL A 81 15.16 8.00 -1.43
CA VAL A 81 14.41 7.96 -2.68
C VAL A 81 13.97 6.53 -2.89
N SER A 82 12.76 6.31 -3.34
CA SER A 82 12.18 4.99 -3.56
C SER A 82 11.34 4.99 -4.84
N SER A 83 10.88 3.82 -5.27
CA SER A 83 9.77 3.74 -6.23
C SER A 83 8.43 3.78 -5.51
N LEU A 84 7.39 4.22 -6.21
CA LEU A 84 6.03 4.20 -5.70
C LEU A 84 5.61 2.78 -5.30
N GLY A 85 6.03 1.78 -6.09
CA GLY A 85 5.74 0.37 -5.83
C GLY A 85 6.41 -0.16 -4.56
N MET A 86 7.67 0.15 -4.34
CA MET A 86 8.37 -0.24 -3.10
C MET A 86 7.73 0.42 -1.89
N TYR A 87 7.35 1.70 -2.01
CA TYR A 87 6.65 2.41 -0.97
C TYR A 87 5.27 1.78 -0.65
N ALA A 88 4.52 1.37 -1.70
CA ALA A 88 3.25 0.66 -1.52
C ALA A 88 3.42 -0.68 -0.77
N LEU A 89 4.46 -1.46 -1.10
CA LEU A 89 4.78 -2.71 -0.40
C LEU A 89 5.16 -2.46 1.06
N TRP A 90 5.94 -1.42 1.33
CA TRP A 90 6.29 -1.02 2.69
C TRP A 90 5.05 -0.60 3.50
N MET A 91 4.09 0.09 2.89
CA MET A 91 2.81 0.41 3.53
C MET A 91 1.99 -0.85 3.84
N ILE A 92 1.94 -1.82 2.93
CA ILE A 92 1.24 -3.10 3.16
C ILE A 92 1.86 -3.82 4.36
N GLU A 93 3.19 -3.84 4.47
CA GLU A 93 3.87 -4.44 5.61
C GLU A 93 3.54 -3.70 6.92
N GLY A 94 3.47 -2.37 6.88
CA GLY A 94 3.03 -1.57 8.02
C GLY A 94 1.60 -1.93 8.46
N ILE A 95 0.66 -2.07 7.52
CA ILE A 95 -0.72 -2.51 7.80
C ILE A 95 -0.72 -3.90 8.45
N ARG A 96 0.06 -4.84 7.89
CA ARG A 96 0.17 -6.21 8.38
C ARG A 96 0.66 -6.25 9.83
N LEU A 97 1.71 -5.51 10.14
CA LEU A 97 2.31 -5.48 11.49
C LEU A 97 1.44 -4.73 12.50
N ALA A 98 0.65 -3.76 12.04
CA ALA A 98 -0.26 -2.98 12.87
C ALA A 98 -1.57 -3.71 13.21
N GLU A 99 -1.85 -4.87 12.62
CA GLU A 99 -3.07 -5.60 12.89
C GLU A 99 -3.19 -5.95 14.38
N GLY A 100 -4.33 -5.59 14.97
CA GLY A 100 -4.59 -5.81 16.41
C GLY A 100 -3.97 -4.77 17.35
N ASP A 101 -3.24 -3.76 16.84
CA ASP A 101 -2.72 -2.70 17.67
C ASP A 101 -3.73 -1.52 17.76
N SER A 102 -4.09 -1.14 18.99
CA SER A 102 -5.00 -0.03 19.25
C SER A 102 -4.37 1.35 19.00
N GLU A 103 -3.03 1.43 18.94
CA GLU A 103 -2.28 2.66 18.71
C GLU A 103 -1.73 2.75 17.28
N LYS A 104 -2.54 2.38 16.29
CA LYS A 104 -2.19 2.30 14.86
C LYS A 104 -1.41 3.50 14.29
N THR A 105 -1.63 4.70 14.83
CA THR A 105 -0.94 5.92 14.38
C THR A 105 0.55 5.96 14.74
N LYS A 106 0.99 5.21 15.77
CA LYS A 106 2.40 5.16 16.17
C LYS A 106 3.21 4.12 15.39
N VAL A 107 2.54 3.23 14.70
CA VAL A 107 3.14 2.06 14.04
C VAL A 107 4.06 2.47 12.89
N PHE A 108 3.68 3.46 12.09
CA PHE A 108 4.50 3.91 10.97
C PHE A 108 5.81 4.62 11.35
N MET A 109 5.98 5.04 12.61
CA MET A 109 7.23 5.67 13.03
C MET A 109 8.39 4.68 13.20
N GLY A 110 8.12 3.38 13.20
CA GLY A 110 9.14 2.33 13.37
C GLY A 110 8.87 1.02 12.64
N TYR A 111 7.76 0.87 11.93
CA TYR A 111 7.37 -0.36 11.25
C TYR A 111 7.10 -0.14 9.76
N PRO A 112 7.44 -1.13 8.92
CA PRO A 112 8.28 -2.31 9.18
C PRO A 112 9.75 -1.96 9.38
N SER A 113 10.14 -0.77 8.94
CA SER A 113 11.47 -0.20 9.03
C SER A 113 11.35 1.33 8.98
N LEU A 114 12.41 2.06 9.32
CA LEU A 114 12.41 3.52 9.28
C LEU A 114 12.26 4.11 7.85
N ASN A 115 12.57 3.30 6.84
CA ASN A 115 12.54 3.72 5.43
C ASN A 115 12.09 2.55 4.55
N PRO A 116 11.49 2.81 3.37
CA PRO A 116 11.07 1.79 2.41
C PRO A 116 12.29 1.20 1.66
N LEU A 117 13.16 0.52 2.39
CA LEU A 117 14.39 -0.11 1.88
C LEU A 117 14.41 -1.59 2.24
N LEU A 118 14.51 -2.45 1.25
CA LEU A 118 14.71 -3.88 1.45
C LEU A 118 16.20 -4.20 1.66
N PHE A 119 16.45 -5.16 2.53
CA PHE A 119 17.72 -5.85 2.66
C PHE A 119 17.66 -7.16 1.87
N ASP A 120 18.69 -7.47 1.11
CA ASP A 120 18.81 -8.74 0.41
C ASP A 120 19.94 -9.56 1.06
N GLU A 121 19.58 -10.65 1.70
CA GLU A 121 20.49 -11.56 2.37
C GLU A 121 21.51 -12.21 1.42
N GLN A 122 21.15 -12.39 0.15
CA GLN A 122 22.05 -12.99 -0.84
C GLN A 122 23.22 -12.07 -1.19
N THR A 123 22.95 -10.77 -1.25
CA THR A 123 24.00 -9.76 -1.52
C THR A 123 24.60 -9.19 -0.24
N GLY A 124 23.99 -9.46 0.91
CA GLY A 124 24.40 -8.95 2.21
C GLY A 124 24.22 -7.45 2.38
N GLY A 125 23.32 -6.82 1.60
CA GLY A 125 23.18 -5.37 1.58
C GLY A 125 21.77 -4.85 1.38
N ARG A 126 21.62 -3.54 1.64
CA ARG A 126 20.38 -2.82 1.32
C ARG A 126 20.31 -2.51 -0.17
N VAL A 127 19.13 -2.62 -0.73
CA VAL A 127 18.88 -2.36 -2.15
C VAL A 127 18.34 -0.94 -2.31
N TYR A 128 19.17 -0.08 -2.87
CA TYR A 128 18.86 1.34 -3.04
C TYR A 128 18.23 1.62 -4.40
N TYR A 129 17.28 2.57 -4.43
CA TYR A 129 16.70 3.07 -5.67
C TYR A 129 17.80 3.55 -6.64
N GLY A 130 17.60 3.26 -7.92
CA GLY A 130 18.55 3.61 -8.97
C GLY A 130 19.75 2.65 -9.13
N THR A 131 19.89 1.63 -8.28
CA THR A 131 20.88 0.55 -8.50
C THR A 131 20.35 -0.47 -9.51
N GLU A 132 21.27 -1.18 -10.19
CA GLU A 132 20.93 -2.20 -11.18
C GLU A 132 20.05 -3.31 -10.60
N ALA A 133 20.26 -3.69 -9.35
CA ALA A 133 19.51 -4.73 -8.66
C ALA A 133 18.07 -4.30 -8.29
N TYR A 134 17.80 -3.00 -8.18
CA TYR A 134 16.55 -2.49 -7.61
C TYR A 134 15.29 -2.96 -8.35
N PRO A 135 15.17 -2.89 -9.69
CA PRO A 135 13.97 -3.30 -10.39
C PRO A 135 13.65 -4.80 -10.24
N ALA A 136 14.69 -5.64 -10.18
CA ALA A 136 14.53 -7.08 -9.98
C ALA A 136 14.06 -7.38 -8.54
N THR A 137 14.65 -6.71 -7.55
CA THR A 137 14.27 -6.84 -6.14
C THR A 137 12.85 -6.37 -5.90
N GLN A 138 12.44 -5.24 -6.47
CA GLN A 138 11.06 -4.76 -6.37
C GLN A 138 10.07 -5.77 -6.94
N ARG A 139 10.32 -6.31 -8.15
CA ARG A 139 9.45 -7.34 -8.74
C ARG A 139 9.36 -8.58 -7.87
N LYS A 140 10.50 -9.08 -7.36
CA LYS A 140 10.54 -10.23 -6.47
C LYS A 140 9.69 -10.02 -5.22
N ALA A 141 9.81 -8.86 -4.59
CA ALA A 141 8.99 -8.49 -3.45
C ALA A 141 7.50 -8.38 -3.83
N ALA A 142 7.18 -7.71 -4.93
CA ALA A 142 5.80 -7.57 -5.41
C ALA A 142 5.12 -8.92 -5.67
N ASP A 143 5.84 -9.86 -6.27
CA ASP A 143 5.34 -11.21 -6.55
C ASP A 143 5.12 -12.00 -5.25
N ALA A 144 6.02 -11.87 -4.28
CA ALA A 144 5.88 -12.49 -2.95
C ALA A 144 4.64 -11.95 -2.21
N TYR A 145 4.43 -10.63 -2.21
CA TYR A 145 3.25 -10.02 -1.59
C TYR A 145 1.94 -10.39 -2.29
N ARG A 146 1.93 -10.48 -3.62
CA ARG A 146 0.75 -10.97 -4.37
C ARG A 146 0.46 -12.43 -4.09
N ALA A 147 1.49 -13.30 -4.08
CA ALA A 147 1.32 -14.70 -3.76
C ALA A 147 0.79 -14.89 -2.33
N TRP A 148 1.35 -14.14 -1.37
CA TRP A 148 0.85 -14.11 0.00
C TRP A 148 -0.62 -13.70 0.05
N TRP A 149 -1.01 -12.58 -0.57
CA TRP A 149 -2.39 -12.11 -0.58
C TRP A 149 -3.34 -13.12 -1.22
N ASN A 150 -2.96 -13.68 -2.36
CA ASN A 150 -3.80 -14.64 -3.08
C ASN A 150 -3.90 -16.01 -2.41
N SER A 151 -3.07 -16.32 -1.42
CA SER A 151 -3.19 -17.58 -0.67
C SER A 151 -4.48 -17.67 0.14
N GLY A 152 -5.13 -16.53 0.43
CA GLY A 152 -6.44 -16.47 1.08
C GLY A 152 -6.48 -16.98 2.53
N GLU A 153 -5.33 -17.32 3.12
CA GLU A 153 -5.21 -17.90 4.47
C GLU A 153 -5.17 -16.81 5.55
N PHE A 154 -6.17 -15.89 5.54
CA PHE A 154 -6.18 -14.76 6.46
C PHE A 154 -7.19 -14.92 7.61
N SER A 155 -6.90 -15.81 8.55
CA SER A 155 -7.46 -15.63 9.90
C SER A 155 -6.71 -14.51 10.67
N ASN A 156 -5.47 -14.20 10.25
CA ASN A 156 -4.62 -13.16 10.81
C ASN A 156 -3.52 -12.82 9.79
N ILE A 157 -3.59 -11.64 9.17
CA ILE A 157 -2.60 -11.20 8.17
C ILE A 157 -1.18 -11.04 8.75
N LYS A 158 -1.04 -10.92 10.07
CA LYS A 158 0.23 -10.83 10.78
C LYS A 158 0.98 -12.17 10.86
N ALA A 159 0.25 -13.29 10.78
CA ALA A 159 0.81 -14.61 11.07
C ALA A 159 1.87 -15.09 10.06
N LYS A 160 1.82 -14.61 8.82
CA LYS A 160 2.74 -15.03 7.76
C LYS A 160 3.42 -13.81 7.15
N ASN A 161 4.76 -13.81 7.15
CA ASN A 161 5.52 -12.76 6.47
C ASN A 161 5.51 -13.03 4.95
N PRO A 162 5.07 -12.07 4.10
CA PRO A 162 5.09 -12.23 2.66
C PRO A 162 6.47 -12.54 2.06
N LEU A 163 7.54 -12.07 2.71
CA LEU A 163 8.91 -12.23 2.23
C LEU A 163 9.58 -13.53 2.68
N ASP A 164 8.90 -14.37 3.50
CA ASP A 164 9.45 -15.65 3.93
C ASP A 164 9.87 -16.52 2.73
N GLY A 165 11.12 -16.99 2.76
CA GLY A 165 11.72 -17.79 1.69
C GLY A 165 12.20 -16.97 0.47
N SER A 166 12.12 -15.65 0.50
CA SER A 166 12.52 -14.79 -0.62
C SER A 166 13.96 -14.25 -0.54
N SER A 167 14.70 -14.48 0.50
CA SER A 167 15.97 -13.77 0.83
C SER A 167 15.83 -12.26 1.07
N LEU A 168 14.62 -11.71 1.06
CA LEU A 168 14.38 -10.29 1.27
C LEU A 168 13.78 -10.04 2.65
N SER A 169 14.15 -8.91 3.27
CA SER A 169 13.56 -8.42 4.51
C SER A 169 13.48 -6.89 4.54
N TRP A 170 12.59 -6.36 5.39
CA TRP A 170 12.50 -4.91 5.64
C TRP A 170 13.50 -4.44 6.70
#